data_e13e662ee820ddcc2d9c27175561c98e
#
_entry.id   e13e662ee820ddcc2d9c27175561c98e
#
_cell.length_a   1.000
_cell.length_b   1.000
_cell.length_c   1.000
_cell.angle_alpha   90.00
_cell.angle_beta   90.00
_cell.angle_gamma   90.00
#
_symmetry.space_group_name_H-M   'P 1'
#
loop_
_entity.id
_entity.type
_entity.pdbx_description
1 polymer ?
#
loop_
_entity_poly.entity_id
_entity_poly.type
_entity_poly.pdbx_seq_one_letter_code
_entity_poly.pdbx_strand_id
1 'polypeptide(L)'
;MTLTTKSVFLLLALSLCSGLSGQVTADSWVNWESPPVHPLELVSGSDLLLATNTADAHLEIYNISSGVPVPFLSVPVGIDPVSVRARNATEAWVVNRISDTISIVDLQNGYVRWTLDTADEPADVIFAGTPERAYVSCSGTDEIMVFDPADVTASPEIISLIGEEPRALAKSPDGSTVYCAIFESGNGTTVLGGGFDGGVNVIAFPPNVVS
;
A
#
# COMPACT_ATOMS: atom_id res chain seq x y z
N MET A 1 11.01 53.84 -50.36
CA MET A 1 10.60 52.46 -50.03
C MET A 1 10.74 52.28 -48.51
N THR A 2 9.68 52.58 -47.82
CA THR A 2 9.68 52.65 -46.35
C THR A 2 9.33 51.27 -45.79
N LEU A 3 10.31 50.58 -45.20
CA LEU A 3 10.02 49.37 -44.40
C LEU A 3 9.38 49.82 -43.11
N THR A 4 8.16 49.37 -42.92
CA THR A 4 7.36 49.72 -41.77
C THR A 4 7.83 48.98 -40.52
N THR A 5 8.02 49.74 -39.46
CA THR A 5 8.49 49.37 -38.11
C THR A 5 7.64 48.29 -37.39
N LYS A 6 6.63 47.70 -38.03
CA LYS A 6 5.72 46.71 -37.45
C LYS A 6 6.24 45.26 -37.53
N SER A 7 7.19 44.97 -38.40
CA SER A 7 7.71 43.61 -38.59
C SER A 7 8.82 43.24 -37.60
N VAL A 8 9.47 44.20 -36.95
CA VAL A 8 10.60 43.96 -36.00
C VAL A 8 10.06 43.60 -34.60
N PHE A 9 8.87 44.10 -34.23
CA PHE A 9 8.26 43.79 -32.93
C PHE A 9 7.68 42.37 -32.84
N LEU A 10 7.33 41.76 -33.95
CA LEU A 10 6.76 40.43 -33.97
C LEU A 10 7.81 39.33 -33.83
N LEU A 11 9.04 39.58 -34.27
CA LEU A 11 10.15 38.65 -34.17
C LEU A 11 10.79 38.64 -32.76
N LEU A 12 10.70 39.73 -32.00
CA LEU A 12 11.22 39.81 -30.65
C LEU A 12 10.29 39.11 -29.61
N ALA A 13 8.98 39.08 -29.91
CA ALA A 13 8.00 38.42 -29.00
C ALA A 13 8.05 36.89 -29.10
N LEU A 14 8.46 36.31 -30.23
CA LEU A 14 8.60 34.85 -30.38
C LEU A 14 9.89 34.30 -29.78
N SER A 15 10.90 35.12 -29.55
CA SER A 15 12.20 34.69 -28.98
C SER A 15 12.19 34.60 -27.43
N LEU A 16 11.19 35.20 -26.77
CA LEU A 16 11.14 35.17 -25.31
C LEU A 16 10.28 34.01 -24.73
N CYS A 17 9.59 33.26 -25.60
CA CYS A 17 8.76 32.12 -25.13
C CYS A 17 9.47 30.75 -25.11
N SER A 18 10.72 30.67 -25.55
CA SER A 18 11.48 29.42 -25.63
C SER A 18 12.44 29.16 -24.45
N GLY A 19 12.30 29.90 -23.36
CA GLY A 19 13.27 29.87 -22.26
C GLY A 19 12.70 29.45 -20.88
N LEU A 20 11.44 29.00 -20.78
CA LEU A 20 10.89 28.48 -19.53
C LEU A 20 10.54 26.99 -19.66
N SER A 21 11.50 26.16 -20.03
CA SER A 21 11.50 24.78 -19.58
C SER A 21 12.01 24.80 -18.15
N GLY A 22 11.13 25.02 -17.19
CA GLY A 22 11.43 24.71 -15.81
C GLY A 22 11.72 23.22 -15.77
N GLN A 23 12.98 22.84 -15.62
CA GLN A 23 13.31 21.50 -15.16
C GLN A 23 12.70 21.41 -13.77
N VAL A 24 11.59 20.68 -13.68
CA VAL A 24 11.18 20.12 -12.41
C VAL A 24 12.28 19.12 -12.05
N THR A 25 13.25 19.57 -11.27
CA THR A 25 14.12 18.65 -10.57
C THR A 25 13.19 17.93 -9.60
N ALA A 26 12.84 16.70 -9.92
CA ALA A 26 12.22 15.83 -8.95
C ALA A 26 13.26 15.69 -7.84
N ASP A 27 13.00 16.34 -6.71
CA ASP A 27 13.75 16.06 -5.49
C ASP A 27 13.58 14.57 -5.21
N SER A 28 14.67 13.87 -5.00
CA SER A 28 14.63 12.47 -4.64
C SER A 28 14.13 12.40 -3.21
N TRP A 29 12.87 12.04 -3.04
CA TRP A 29 12.31 11.75 -1.72
C TRP A 29 12.77 10.37 -1.29
N VAL A 30 13.38 10.29 -0.13
CA VAL A 30 13.60 9.01 0.53
C VAL A 30 12.32 8.70 1.28
N ASN A 31 11.61 7.69 0.82
CA ASN A 31 10.47 7.17 1.55
C ASN A 31 11.00 6.31 2.71
N TRP A 32 10.74 6.74 3.93
CA TRP A 32 11.07 6.03 5.17
C TRP A 32 9.92 5.16 5.66
N GLU A 33 8.83 5.14 4.92
CA GLU A 33 7.67 4.33 5.24
C GLU A 33 7.95 2.86 4.94
N SER A 34 7.23 1.99 5.59
CA SER A 34 7.32 0.56 5.30
C SER A 34 6.88 0.29 3.87
N PRO A 35 7.60 -0.58 3.15
CA PRO A 35 7.23 -0.90 1.79
C PRO A 35 5.81 -1.49 1.74
N PRO A 36 5.04 -1.17 0.69
CA PRO A 36 3.72 -1.78 0.47
C PRO A 36 3.80 -3.31 0.46
N VAL A 37 2.76 -3.98 0.97
CA VAL A 37 2.70 -5.44 1.04
C VAL A 37 2.03 -6.03 -0.18
N HIS A 38 0.85 -5.51 -0.56
CA HIS A 38 0.11 -5.94 -1.75
C HIS A 38 -0.49 -4.74 -2.48
N PRO A 39 0.36 -3.91 -3.13
CA PRO A 39 -0.08 -2.60 -3.65
C PRO A 39 -0.87 -2.67 -4.95
N LEU A 40 -0.92 -3.81 -5.61
CA LEU A 40 -1.60 -4.00 -6.90
C LEU A 40 -2.52 -5.22 -6.85
N GLU A 41 -3.72 -5.08 -7.43
CA GLU A 41 -4.68 -6.18 -7.54
C GLU A 41 -5.43 -6.13 -8.87
N LEU A 42 -5.51 -7.27 -9.54
CA LEU A 42 -6.40 -7.46 -10.69
C LEU A 42 -7.76 -7.94 -10.21
N VAL A 43 -8.81 -7.20 -10.54
CA VAL A 43 -10.16 -7.54 -10.10
C VAL A 43 -10.70 -8.70 -10.93
N SER A 44 -10.89 -9.85 -10.30
CA SER A 44 -11.40 -11.05 -10.97
C SER A 44 -12.80 -10.81 -11.56
N GLY A 45 -12.98 -11.18 -12.84
CA GLY A 45 -14.24 -10.97 -13.57
C GLY A 45 -14.52 -9.54 -14.00
N SER A 46 -13.50 -8.69 -14.00
CA SER A 46 -13.58 -7.29 -14.41
C SER A 46 -12.29 -6.86 -15.13
N ASP A 47 -12.36 -5.81 -15.92
CA ASP A 47 -11.19 -5.20 -16.58
C ASP A 47 -10.62 -4.07 -15.72
N LEU A 48 -10.52 -4.27 -14.40
CA LEU A 48 -9.98 -3.28 -13.47
C LEU A 48 -8.66 -3.75 -12.87
N LEU A 49 -7.71 -2.80 -12.80
CA LEU A 49 -6.49 -2.88 -12.02
C LEU A 49 -6.59 -1.85 -10.90
N LEU A 50 -6.35 -2.29 -9.68
CA LEU A 50 -6.30 -1.46 -8.49
C LEU A 50 -4.85 -1.21 -8.11
N ALA A 51 -4.54 0.01 -7.66
CA ALA A 51 -3.22 0.38 -7.16
C ALA A 51 -3.33 1.29 -5.95
N THR A 52 -2.62 0.99 -4.88
CA THR A 52 -2.51 1.91 -3.73
C THR A 52 -1.54 3.04 -4.07
N ASN A 53 -1.98 4.27 -3.86
CA ASN A 53 -1.14 5.46 -3.93
C ASN A 53 -0.84 5.91 -2.49
N THR A 54 0.23 5.37 -1.93
CA THR A 54 0.62 5.56 -0.53
C THR A 54 0.90 7.03 -0.22
N ALA A 55 1.57 7.74 -1.14
CA ALA A 55 1.95 9.13 -0.94
C ALA A 55 0.77 10.11 -0.90
N ASP A 56 -0.35 9.76 -1.55
CA ASP A 56 -1.52 10.64 -1.70
C ASP A 56 -2.76 10.09 -0.96
N ALA A 57 -2.62 8.97 -0.27
CA ALA A 57 -3.71 8.29 0.45
C ALA A 57 -4.94 8.00 -0.45
N HIS A 58 -4.69 7.46 -1.64
CA HIS A 58 -5.75 7.11 -2.60
C HIS A 58 -5.66 5.66 -3.06
N LEU A 59 -6.80 5.11 -3.43
CA LEU A 59 -6.90 3.94 -4.29
C LEU A 59 -7.07 4.42 -5.73
N GLU A 60 -6.09 4.14 -6.57
CA GLU A 60 -6.16 4.40 -8.01
C GLU A 60 -6.76 3.18 -8.71
N ILE A 61 -7.78 3.42 -9.55
CA ILE A 61 -8.48 2.40 -10.31
C ILE A 61 -8.25 2.66 -11.79
N TYR A 62 -7.74 1.66 -12.49
CA TYR A 62 -7.46 1.72 -13.93
C TYR A 62 -8.33 0.74 -14.69
N ASN A 63 -8.82 1.15 -15.86
CA ASN A 63 -9.40 0.23 -16.83
C ASN A 63 -8.30 -0.37 -17.71
N ILE A 64 -8.27 -1.70 -17.82
CA ILE A 64 -7.26 -2.43 -18.58
C ILE A 64 -7.84 -3.19 -19.79
N SER A 65 -9.08 -2.95 -20.18
CA SER A 65 -9.74 -3.63 -21.31
C SER A 65 -9.00 -3.48 -22.64
N SER A 66 -8.22 -2.42 -22.81
CA SER A 66 -7.37 -2.17 -23.99
C SER A 66 -6.00 -2.86 -23.93
N GLY A 67 -5.67 -3.55 -22.84
CA GLY A 67 -4.34 -4.09 -22.55
C GLY A 67 -3.32 -3.08 -22.02
N VAL A 68 -3.72 -1.81 -21.91
CA VAL A 68 -2.91 -0.74 -21.31
C VAL A 68 -3.74 -0.08 -20.21
N PRO A 69 -3.17 0.13 -18.99
CA PRO A 69 -3.89 0.79 -17.91
C PRO A 69 -4.26 2.23 -18.27
N VAL A 70 -5.56 2.53 -18.20
CA VAL A 70 -6.12 3.88 -18.41
C VAL A 70 -6.76 4.31 -17.11
N PRO A 71 -6.42 5.50 -16.54
CA PRO A 71 -7.03 5.99 -15.32
C PRO A 71 -8.57 6.02 -15.44
N PHE A 72 -9.26 5.48 -14.44
CA PHE A 72 -10.71 5.39 -14.41
C PHE A 72 -11.30 6.13 -13.22
N LEU A 73 -10.89 5.82 -12.00
CA LEU A 73 -11.31 6.49 -10.77
C LEU A 73 -10.12 6.64 -9.82
N SER A 74 -10.17 7.66 -8.96
CA SER A 74 -9.26 7.84 -7.83
C SER A 74 -10.11 8.08 -6.58
N VAL A 75 -9.93 7.24 -5.56
CA VAL A 75 -10.78 7.21 -4.36
C VAL A 75 -9.93 7.52 -3.14
N PRO A 76 -10.19 8.61 -2.40
CA PRO A 76 -9.49 8.88 -1.16
C PRO A 76 -9.78 7.78 -0.13
N VAL A 77 -8.74 7.29 0.54
CA VAL A 77 -8.79 6.25 1.56
C VAL A 77 -8.09 6.72 2.84
N GLY A 78 -7.79 5.82 3.77
CA GLY A 78 -6.99 6.15 4.95
C GLY A 78 -5.52 6.41 4.62
N ILE A 79 -4.76 6.84 5.62
CA ILE A 79 -3.35 7.24 5.48
C ILE A 79 -2.47 5.99 5.35
N ASP A 80 -1.51 6.05 4.42
CA ASP A 80 -0.54 5.00 4.12
C ASP A 80 -1.21 3.70 3.64
N PRO A 81 -1.93 3.73 2.50
CA PRO A 81 -2.51 2.51 1.94
C PRO A 81 -1.40 1.60 1.42
N VAL A 82 -1.22 0.43 2.05
CA VAL A 82 -0.12 -0.52 1.78
C VAL A 82 -0.57 -1.79 1.07
N SER A 83 -1.86 -2.10 1.12
CA SER A 83 -2.42 -3.28 0.46
C SER A 83 -3.83 -3.01 -0.06
N VAL A 84 -4.18 -3.66 -1.16
CA VAL A 84 -5.54 -3.70 -1.70
C VAL A 84 -5.90 -5.10 -2.16
N ARG A 85 -7.08 -5.58 -1.79
CA ARG A 85 -7.63 -6.86 -2.27
C ARG A 85 -9.07 -6.67 -2.74
N ALA A 86 -9.35 -7.15 -3.94
CA ALA A 86 -10.72 -7.22 -4.44
C ALA A 86 -11.42 -8.41 -3.79
N ARG A 87 -12.52 -8.16 -3.08
CA ARG A 87 -13.39 -9.21 -2.57
C ARG A 87 -14.22 -9.83 -3.71
N ASN A 88 -14.67 -8.97 -4.61
CA ASN A 88 -15.45 -9.36 -5.79
C ASN A 88 -15.33 -8.25 -6.86
N ALA A 89 -16.08 -8.37 -7.96
CA ALA A 89 -16.02 -7.42 -9.07
C ALA A 89 -16.47 -5.99 -8.73
N THR A 90 -17.05 -5.75 -7.56
CA THR A 90 -17.63 -4.45 -7.17
C THR A 90 -17.12 -3.91 -5.84
N GLU A 91 -16.35 -4.69 -5.09
CA GLU A 91 -15.90 -4.33 -3.75
C GLU A 91 -14.43 -4.67 -3.56
N ALA A 92 -13.65 -3.71 -3.07
CA ALA A 92 -12.27 -3.93 -2.64
C ALA A 92 -12.04 -3.39 -1.22
N TRP A 93 -11.12 -4.02 -0.51
CA TRP A 93 -10.67 -3.60 0.79
C TRP A 93 -9.25 -3.06 0.70
N VAL A 94 -9.04 -1.84 1.20
CA VAL A 94 -7.75 -1.15 1.23
C VAL A 94 -7.26 -1.07 2.67
N VAL A 95 -6.06 -1.54 2.89
CA VAL A 95 -5.41 -1.54 4.20
C VAL A 95 -4.62 -0.25 4.35
N ASN A 96 -4.95 0.55 5.34
CA ASN A 96 -4.35 1.85 5.61
C ASN A 96 -3.53 1.76 6.90
N ARG A 97 -2.22 1.64 6.77
CA ARG A 97 -1.31 1.27 7.85
C ARG A 97 -1.24 2.31 8.97
N ILE A 98 -1.05 3.60 8.63
CA ILE A 98 -0.85 4.66 9.64
C ILE A 98 -2.17 5.12 10.27
N SER A 99 -3.28 4.98 9.58
CA SER A 99 -4.58 5.34 10.15
C SER A 99 -5.27 4.18 10.88
N ASP A 100 -4.65 3.00 10.94
CA ASP A 100 -5.17 1.80 11.60
C ASP A 100 -6.58 1.45 11.16
N THR A 101 -6.80 1.45 9.82
CA THR A 101 -8.11 1.25 9.25
C THR A 101 -8.11 0.39 7.99
N ILE A 102 -9.28 -0.17 7.70
CA ILE A 102 -9.61 -0.71 6.39
C ILE A 102 -10.64 0.20 5.72
N SER A 103 -10.37 0.62 4.49
CA SER A 103 -11.38 1.28 3.65
C SER A 103 -12.04 0.26 2.73
N ILE A 104 -13.36 0.08 2.85
CA ILE A 104 -14.15 -0.76 1.96
C ILE A 104 -14.68 0.11 0.82
N VAL A 105 -14.16 -0.13 -0.37
CA VAL A 105 -14.40 0.71 -1.55
C VAL A 105 -15.42 0.08 -2.48
N ASP A 106 -16.41 0.87 -2.89
CA ASP A 106 -17.31 0.54 -3.98
C ASP A 106 -16.61 0.86 -5.31
N LEU A 107 -16.24 -0.18 -6.06
CA LEU A 107 -15.49 -0.06 -7.32
C LEU A 107 -16.32 0.46 -8.48
N GLN A 108 -17.64 0.41 -8.40
CA GLN A 108 -18.52 0.88 -9.45
C GLN A 108 -18.76 2.40 -9.35
N ASN A 109 -18.91 2.90 -8.13
CA ASN A 109 -19.28 4.28 -7.85
C ASN A 109 -18.11 5.13 -7.36
N GLY A 110 -16.97 4.54 -6.99
CA GLY A 110 -15.75 5.23 -6.63
C GLY A 110 -15.83 5.99 -5.30
N TYR A 111 -16.31 5.34 -4.25
CA TYR A 111 -16.29 5.91 -2.90
C TYR A 111 -16.07 4.84 -1.82
N VAL A 112 -15.61 5.27 -0.66
CA VAL A 112 -15.49 4.41 0.54
C VAL A 112 -16.88 4.22 1.15
N ARG A 113 -17.37 2.98 1.16
CA ARG A 113 -18.66 2.60 1.74
C ARG A 113 -18.59 2.49 3.25
N TRP A 114 -17.50 1.91 3.75
CA TRP A 114 -17.24 1.70 5.17
C TRP A 114 -15.76 1.91 5.48
N THR A 115 -15.49 2.41 6.68
CA THR A 115 -14.16 2.42 7.29
C THR A 115 -14.25 1.58 8.56
N LEU A 116 -13.40 0.56 8.66
CA LEU A 116 -13.32 -0.31 9.83
C LEU A 116 -12.05 0.01 10.60
N ASP A 117 -12.15 0.13 11.91
CA ASP A 117 -10.99 0.25 12.78
C ASP A 117 -10.28 -1.11 12.89
N THR A 118 -8.97 -1.08 12.91
CA THR A 118 -8.11 -2.25 13.13
C THR A 118 -7.25 -2.06 14.38
N ALA A 119 -6.49 -3.10 14.72
CA ALA A 119 -5.36 -2.95 15.60
C ALA A 119 -4.19 -2.26 14.86
N ASP A 120 -3.13 -1.96 15.60
CA ASP A 120 -2.00 -1.14 15.17
C ASP A 120 -1.27 -1.72 13.95
N GLU A 121 -0.97 -0.87 13.01
CA GLU A 121 -0.22 -1.14 11.78
C GLU A 121 -0.76 -2.32 10.95
N PRO A 122 -2.00 -2.26 10.44
CA PRO A 122 -2.51 -3.29 9.53
C PRO A 122 -1.66 -3.34 8.25
N ALA A 123 -1.38 -4.57 7.76
CA ALA A 123 -0.43 -4.78 6.66
C ALA A 123 -1.04 -5.41 5.41
N ASP A 124 -1.86 -6.45 5.55
CA ASP A 124 -2.53 -7.11 4.42
C ASP A 124 -3.94 -7.58 4.81
N VAL A 125 -4.77 -7.85 3.81
CA VAL A 125 -6.09 -8.45 3.97
C VAL A 125 -6.29 -9.58 2.95
N ILE A 126 -6.97 -10.66 3.33
CA ILE A 126 -7.35 -11.73 2.40
C ILE A 126 -8.70 -12.34 2.76
N PHE A 127 -9.43 -12.76 1.74
CA PHE A 127 -10.75 -13.39 1.89
C PHE A 127 -10.63 -14.90 1.75
N ALA A 128 -11.09 -15.66 2.74
CA ALA A 128 -11.00 -17.11 2.75
C ALA A 128 -12.13 -17.74 3.59
N GLY A 129 -12.30 -19.05 3.45
CA GLY A 129 -13.23 -19.85 4.23
C GLY A 129 -14.66 -19.94 3.68
N THR A 130 -15.46 -20.78 4.33
CA THR A 130 -16.90 -20.93 4.06
C THR A 130 -17.60 -21.14 5.40
N PRO A 131 -18.33 -20.16 5.93
CA PRO A 131 -18.58 -18.83 5.34
C PRO A 131 -17.30 -18.02 5.14
N GLU A 132 -17.32 -17.10 4.15
CA GLU A 132 -16.19 -16.23 3.88
C GLU A 132 -15.86 -15.31 5.06
N ARG A 133 -14.58 -15.16 5.35
CA ARG A 133 -14.05 -14.23 6.34
C ARG A 133 -12.93 -13.38 5.72
N ALA A 134 -12.76 -12.17 6.23
CA ALA A 134 -11.66 -11.29 5.91
C ALA A 134 -10.63 -11.34 7.02
N TYR A 135 -9.45 -11.81 6.72
CA TYR A 135 -8.31 -11.89 7.63
C TYR A 135 -7.41 -10.69 7.39
N VAL A 136 -7.12 -9.93 8.43
CA VAL A 136 -6.27 -8.73 8.40
C VAL A 136 -5.10 -8.93 9.32
N SER A 137 -3.88 -8.87 8.79
CA SER A 137 -2.67 -8.91 9.60
C SER A 137 -2.40 -7.53 10.20
N CYS A 138 -2.12 -7.45 11.51
CA CYS A 138 -1.80 -6.22 12.25
C CYS A 138 -0.39 -6.37 12.80
N SER A 139 0.59 -5.66 12.17
CA SER A 139 2.00 -5.87 12.46
C SER A 139 2.46 -5.25 13.78
N GLY A 140 1.80 -4.17 14.23
CA GLY A 140 2.13 -3.52 15.49
C GLY A 140 1.61 -4.24 16.75
N THR A 141 0.65 -5.17 16.59
CA THR A 141 0.05 -5.92 17.71
C THR A 141 0.24 -7.43 17.63
N ASP A 142 0.96 -7.92 16.61
CA ASP A 142 1.26 -9.35 16.44
C ASP A 142 0.01 -10.24 16.38
N GLU A 143 -1.00 -9.79 15.62
CA GLU A 143 -2.28 -10.50 15.57
C GLU A 143 -2.91 -10.49 14.17
N ILE A 144 -3.88 -11.38 13.99
CA ILE A 144 -4.79 -11.38 12.86
C ILE A 144 -6.18 -11.02 13.35
N MET A 145 -6.77 -9.95 12.80
CA MET A 145 -8.18 -9.64 12.99
C MET A 145 -9.01 -10.33 11.92
N VAL A 146 -10.13 -10.94 12.34
CA VAL A 146 -11.02 -11.67 11.43
C VAL A 146 -12.39 -11.01 11.42
N PHE A 147 -12.72 -10.38 10.31
CA PHE A 147 -13.99 -9.69 10.10
C PHE A 147 -14.99 -10.58 9.35
N ASP A 148 -16.27 -10.32 9.57
CA ASP A 148 -17.35 -10.86 8.74
C ASP A 148 -17.66 -9.86 7.61
N PRO A 149 -17.29 -10.14 6.35
CA PRO A 149 -17.58 -9.21 5.27
C PRO A 149 -19.05 -9.15 4.86
N ALA A 150 -19.89 -10.01 5.42
CA ALA A 150 -21.34 -9.94 5.27
C ALA A 150 -22.00 -9.06 6.33
N ASP A 151 -21.35 -8.87 7.50
CA ASP A 151 -21.76 -7.98 8.57
C ASP A 151 -20.56 -7.24 9.16
N VAL A 152 -20.17 -6.18 8.50
CA VAL A 152 -19.01 -5.34 8.89
C VAL A 152 -19.24 -4.54 10.19
N THR A 153 -20.43 -4.61 10.78
CA THR A 153 -20.74 -3.98 12.07
C THR A 153 -20.49 -4.93 13.25
N ALA A 154 -20.29 -6.22 12.98
CA ALA A 154 -19.93 -7.20 14.00
C ALA A 154 -18.49 -6.97 14.48
N SER A 155 -18.25 -7.20 15.76
CA SER A 155 -16.89 -7.16 16.32
C SER A 155 -16.03 -8.25 15.68
N PRO A 156 -14.79 -7.95 15.28
CA PRO A 156 -13.87 -8.94 14.73
C PRO A 156 -13.45 -9.97 15.80
N GLU A 157 -13.11 -11.17 15.36
CA GLU A 157 -12.39 -12.15 16.14
C GLU A 157 -10.88 -11.84 16.07
N ILE A 158 -10.15 -12.09 17.16
CA ILE A 158 -8.71 -11.83 17.24
C ILE A 158 -7.95 -13.14 17.40
N ILE A 159 -6.94 -13.35 16.57
CA ILE A 159 -6.02 -14.47 16.62
C ILE A 159 -4.64 -13.92 16.97
N SER A 160 -4.18 -14.09 18.20
CA SER A 160 -2.83 -13.70 18.61
C SER A 160 -1.79 -14.67 18.04
N LEU A 161 -0.69 -14.13 17.57
CA LEU A 161 0.41 -14.87 16.97
C LEU A 161 1.59 -15.03 17.94
N ILE A 162 2.45 -16.00 17.68
CA ILE A 162 3.70 -16.22 18.46
C ILE A 162 4.90 -15.56 17.78
N GLY A 163 4.75 -15.00 16.60
CA GLY A 163 5.80 -14.30 15.88
C GLY A 163 5.50 -12.81 15.84
N GLU A 164 6.49 -12.01 15.59
CA GLU A 164 6.41 -10.56 15.56
C GLU A 164 6.29 -10.05 14.11
N GLU A 165 5.59 -8.95 13.93
CA GLU A 165 5.35 -8.28 12.65
C GLU A 165 4.74 -9.18 11.57
N PRO A 166 3.50 -9.69 11.73
CA PRO A 166 2.78 -10.36 10.65
C PRO A 166 2.50 -9.39 9.50
N ARG A 167 2.82 -9.80 8.27
CA ARG A 167 2.66 -8.93 7.09
C ARG A 167 1.81 -9.57 6.01
N ALA A 168 2.42 -10.18 5.00
CA ALA A 168 1.72 -10.68 3.84
C ALA A 168 0.88 -11.92 4.15
N LEU A 169 -0.32 -11.96 3.58
CA LEU A 169 -1.25 -13.07 3.68
C LEU A 169 -1.41 -13.78 2.33
N ALA A 170 -1.51 -15.09 2.39
CA ALA A 170 -1.85 -15.93 1.25
C ALA A 170 -2.87 -17.00 1.66
N LYS A 171 -3.61 -17.55 0.69
CA LYS A 171 -4.53 -18.67 0.94
C LYS A 171 -4.24 -19.86 0.05
N SER A 172 -4.60 -21.03 0.54
CA SER A 172 -4.62 -22.26 -0.28
C SER A 172 -5.57 -22.12 -1.48
N PRO A 173 -5.34 -22.86 -2.57
CA PRO A 173 -6.20 -22.79 -3.76
C PRO A 173 -7.68 -23.08 -3.49
N ASP A 174 -7.98 -23.92 -2.50
CA ASP A 174 -9.34 -24.23 -2.06
C ASP A 174 -9.92 -23.23 -1.05
N GLY A 175 -9.11 -22.23 -0.61
CA GLY A 175 -9.50 -21.21 0.34
C GLY A 175 -9.71 -21.71 1.76
N SER A 176 -9.31 -22.94 2.09
CA SER A 176 -9.52 -23.53 3.42
C SER A 176 -8.46 -23.15 4.45
N THR A 177 -7.30 -22.69 4.01
CA THR A 177 -6.15 -22.35 4.85
C THR A 177 -5.62 -20.96 4.48
N VAL A 178 -5.36 -20.14 5.51
CA VAL A 178 -4.68 -18.86 5.38
C VAL A 178 -3.26 -19.01 5.92
N TYR A 179 -2.29 -18.52 5.18
CA TYR A 179 -0.89 -18.43 5.55
C TYR A 179 -0.53 -16.99 5.84
N CYS A 180 0.22 -16.76 6.92
CA CYS A 180 0.73 -15.46 7.29
C CYS A 180 2.26 -15.48 7.26
N ALA A 181 2.86 -14.52 6.57
CA ALA A 181 4.30 -14.31 6.62
C ALA A 181 4.64 -13.47 7.85
N ILE A 182 5.49 -13.99 8.71
CA ILE A 182 5.99 -13.31 9.90
C ILE A 182 7.36 -12.72 9.56
N PHE A 183 7.54 -11.43 9.79
CA PHE A 183 8.79 -10.75 9.46
C PHE A 183 9.87 -11.08 10.49
N GLU A 184 9.53 -11.02 11.77
CA GLU A 184 10.40 -11.46 12.86
C GLU A 184 9.84 -12.73 13.50
N SER A 185 10.30 -13.87 12.99
CA SER A 185 9.83 -15.17 13.48
C SER A 185 10.50 -15.51 14.80
N GLY A 186 10.06 -14.88 15.87
CA GLY A 186 10.60 -15.02 17.21
C GLY A 186 11.21 -16.36 17.56
N ASN A 187 12.48 -16.52 17.26
CA ASN A 187 13.25 -17.61 17.87
C ASN A 187 13.55 -17.31 19.36
N GLY A 188 12.94 -16.23 19.88
CA GLY A 188 13.13 -15.77 21.25
C GLY A 188 14.56 -15.26 21.53
N THR A 189 15.35 -15.03 20.50
CA THR A 189 16.71 -14.54 20.65
C THR A 189 16.88 -13.26 19.85
N THR A 190 17.08 -12.20 20.56
CA THR A 190 17.71 -11.01 19.99
C THR A 190 19.19 -11.20 20.12
N VAL A 191 19.87 -11.32 19.03
CA VAL A 191 21.32 -11.34 19.06
C VAL A 191 21.77 -9.90 18.89
N LEU A 192 22.02 -9.28 19.97
CA LEU A 192 22.71 -8.01 19.98
C LEU A 192 24.20 -8.29 19.98
N GLY A 193 24.78 -8.15 18.83
CA GLY A 193 26.21 -8.14 18.74
C GLY A 193 26.74 -6.74 18.94
N GLY A 194 27.95 -6.66 19.38
CA GLY A 194 28.67 -5.42 19.55
C GLY A 194 28.48 -4.73 20.88
N GLY A 195 29.19 -3.67 21.03
CA GLY A 195 29.31 -2.93 22.30
C GLY A 195 30.70 -2.99 22.87
N PHE A 196 30.80 -2.75 24.15
CA PHE A 196 32.06 -2.66 24.85
C PHE A 196 32.11 -3.77 25.91
N ASP A 197 32.88 -4.81 25.67
CA ASP A 197 33.07 -5.88 26.60
C ASP A 197 34.56 -5.99 27.00
N GLY A 198 34.81 -5.97 28.29
CA GLY A 198 36.17 -6.14 28.84
C GLY A 198 37.19 -5.12 28.36
N GLY A 199 36.74 -3.92 27.95
CA GLY A 199 37.64 -2.89 27.44
C GLY A 199 37.92 -2.97 25.94
N VAL A 200 37.27 -3.85 25.21
CA VAL A 200 37.40 -4.03 23.76
C VAL A 200 36.07 -3.73 23.06
N ASN A 201 36.14 -3.01 21.93
CA ASN A 201 35.00 -2.91 21.03
C ASN A 201 34.74 -4.29 20.41
N VAL A 202 33.61 -4.86 20.73
CA VAL A 202 33.12 -6.08 20.10
C VAL A 202 32.32 -5.65 18.86
N ILE A 203 32.67 -6.20 17.72
CA ILE A 203 31.94 -5.93 16.47
C ILE A 203 30.51 -6.39 16.64
N ALA A 204 29.64 -5.50 16.35
CA ALA A 204 28.26 -5.85 16.32
C ALA A 204 28.00 -6.78 15.15
N PHE A 205 27.07 -7.52 15.32
CA PHE A 205 26.55 -8.37 14.44
C PHE A 205 26.21 -7.85 13.19
N PRO A 206 26.42 -8.53 12.46
CA PRO A 206 26.84 -9.11 11.70
C PRO A 206 27.17 -9.41 11.27
N PRO A 207 27.31 -9.56 11.07
CA PRO A 207 27.87 -9.30 10.10
C PRO A 207 27.27 -9.15 9.10
N ASN A 208 26.19 -9.26 9.46
CA ASN A 208 25.56 -8.58 8.66
C ASN A 208 26.41 -7.81 8.39
N VAL A 209 26.88 -8.04 9.09
CA VAL A 209 27.66 -7.61 9.32
C VAL A 209 28.73 -8.10 8.87
N VAL A 210 28.93 -8.81 8.91
CA VAL A 210 29.89 -9.04 8.65
C VAL A 210 30.13 -9.93 8.04
N SER A 211 29.96 -10.30 7.88
CA SER A 211 30.47 -11.31 7.23
C SER A 211 31.18 -11.31 6.35
#